data_3b83f832de00894869600b8d6ccd2fbe
#
_entry.id   3b83f832de00894869600b8d6ccd2fbe
#
_cell.length_a   1.000
_cell.length_b   1.000
_cell.length_c   1.000
_cell.angle_alpha   90.00
_cell.angle_beta   90.00
_cell.angle_gamma   90.00
#
_symmetry.space_group_name_H-M   'P 1'
#
loop_
_entity.id
_entity.type
_entity.pdbx_description
1 polymer ?
#
loop_
_entity_poly.entity_id
_entity_poly.type
_entity_poly.pdbx_seq_one_letter_code
_entity_poly.pdbx_strand_id
1 'polypeptide(L)'
;MPRRISKDDLKGVTKSQVSNLKFLDRFIKTMNWTKPQFAEKIGMTKANVYHWFKVDDIQLTTLHSAFEKIGYHVEFSMEMPKSNDDEIINIELDEKDIVTDSPKRNLDFLRRALYDNDIDQHVLAKKLKIDVETIDYWFRHDKCYISYFFLIAKYTGMKLKI
;
A
#
# COMPACT_ATOMS: atom_id res chain seq x y z
N MET A 1 4.93 -10.19 15.09
CA MET A 1 4.35 -10.11 13.74
C MET A 1 3.31 -9.00 13.67
N PRO A 2 3.35 -8.15 12.66
CA PRO A 2 2.31 -7.13 12.51
C PRO A 2 0.95 -7.80 12.35
N ARG A 3 -0.02 -7.32 13.11
CA ARG A 3 -1.39 -7.81 13.06
C ARG A 3 -2.00 -7.41 11.72
N ARG A 4 -2.69 -8.32 11.09
CA ARG A 4 -3.52 -8.04 9.93
C ARG A 4 -4.74 -7.24 10.35
N ILE A 5 -5.07 -6.17 9.63
CA ILE A 5 -6.34 -5.46 9.81
C ILE A 5 -7.47 -6.39 9.37
N SER A 6 -8.38 -6.70 10.29
CA SER A 6 -9.58 -7.46 9.97
C SER A 6 -10.69 -6.53 9.46
N LYS A 7 -11.73 -7.12 8.85
CA LYS A 7 -12.94 -6.36 8.49
C LYS A 7 -13.61 -5.73 9.73
N ASP A 8 -13.40 -6.32 10.90
CA ASP A 8 -13.95 -5.80 12.16
C ASP A 8 -13.22 -4.54 12.63
N ASP A 9 -11.93 -4.43 12.35
CA ASP A 9 -11.16 -3.21 12.64
C ASP A 9 -11.59 -2.02 11.75
N LEU A 10 -12.29 -2.31 10.66
CA LEU A 10 -12.85 -1.33 9.72
C LEU A 10 -14.33 -1.01 9.99
N LYS A 11 -14.93 -1.60 11.03
CA LYS A 11 -16.31 -1.26 11.45
C LYS A 11 -16.39 0.21 11.86
N GLY A 12 -17.31 0.94 11.24
CA GLY A 12 -17.45 2.39 11.39
C GLY A 12 -16.99 3.17 10.17
N VAL A 13 -16.41 2.50 9.21
CA VAL A 13 -16.16 3.05 7.89
C VAL A 13 -17.44 2.92 7.07
N THR A 14 -17.94 4.04 6.55
CA THR A 14 -19.21 4.08 5.80
C THR A 14 -19.22 3.09 4.63
N LYS A 15 -20.41 2.55 4.31
CA LYS A 15 -20.67 1.57 3.24
C LYS A 15 -20.17 1.96 1.83
N SER A 16 -19.65 3.18 1.66
CA SER A 16 -19.10 3.68 0.41
C SER A 16 -17.63 3.33 0.20
N GLN A 17 -17.00 2.59 1.12
CA GLN A 17 -15.59 2.27 0.98
C GLN A 17 -15.37 1.23 -0.10
N VAL A 18 -14.55 1.64 -1.06
CA VAL A 18 -14.03 0.79 -2.13
C VAL A 18 -13.16 -0.31 -1.53
N SER A 19 -13.31 -1.55 -1.99
CA SER A 19 -12.45 -2.67 -1.62
C SER A 19 -10.97 -2.31 -1.81
N ASN A 20 -10.12 -2.69 -0.86
CA ASN A 20 -8.67 -2.51 -0.93
C ASN A 20 -8.05 -3.21 -2.15
N LEU A 21 -8.63 -4.30 -2.61
CA LEU A 21 -8.17 -5.07 -3.75
C LEU A 21 -8.90 -4.73 -5.07
N LYS A 22 -9.61 -3.62 -5.13
CA LYS A 22 -10.28 -3.21 -6.36
C LYS A 22 -9.30 -3.03 -7.52
N PHE A 23 -8.11 -2.51 -7.26
CA PHE A 23 -7.07 -2.38 -8.28
C PHE A 23 -6.66 -3.73 -8.85
N LEU A 24 -6.54 -4.77 -8.01
CA LEU A 24 -6.19 -6.11 -8.42
C LEU A 24 -7.32 -6.76 -9.24
N ASP A 25 -8.56 -6.58 -8.81
CA ASP A 25 -9.73 -7.04 -9.58
C ASP A 25 -9.80 -6.39 -10.96
N ARG A 26 -9.54 -5.09 -11.04
CA ARG A 26 -9.46 -4.36 -12.31
C ARG A 26 -8.33 -4.87 -13.20
N PHE A 27 -7.15 -5.10 -12.63
CA PHE A 27 -6.01 -5.65 -13.37
C PHE A 27 -6.35 -7.00 -13.98
N ILE A 28 -6.89 -7.92 -13.20
CA ILE A 28 -7.28 -9.26 -13.65
C ILE A 28 -8.29 -9.17 -14.80
N LYS A 29 -9.30 -8.30 -14.69
CA LYS A 29 -10.29 -8.05 -15.73
C LYS A 29 -9.70 -7.43 -16.98
N THR A 30 -8.80 -6.46 -16.84
CA THR A 30 -8.10 -5.82 -17.96
C THR A 30 -7.27 -6.82 -18.77
N MET A 31 -6.65 -7.78 -18.09
CA MET A 31 -5.93 -8.88 -18.72
C MET A 31 -6.84 -9.96 -19.32
N ASN A 32 -8.14 -9.81 -19.14
CA ASN A 32 -9.15 -10.77 -19.58
C ASN A 32 -8.95 -12.17 -18.96
N TRP A 33 -8.53 -12.20 -17.69
CA TRP A 33 -8.35 -13.43 -16.92
C TRP A 33 -9.46 -13.61 -15.89
N THR A 34 -9.66 -14.86 -15.51
CA THR A 34 -10.39 -15.24 -14.29
C THR A 34 -9.42 -15.28 -13.10
N LYS A 35 -9.94 -15.25 -11.89
CA LYS A 35 -9.10 -15.41 -10.68
C LYS A 35 -8.33 -16.74 -10.66
N PRO A 36 -8.92 -17.89 -11.05
CA PRO A 36 -8.15 -19.13 -11.20
C PRO A 36 -7.03 -19.05 -12.23
N GLN A 37 -7.25 -18.38 -13.36
CA GLN A 37 -6.20 -18.18 -14.37
C GLN A 37 -5.07 -17.28 -13.85
N PHE A 38 -5.40 -16.22 -13.14
CA PHE A 38 -4.42 -15.38 -12.47
C PHE A 38 -3.60 -16.18 -11.44
N ALA A 39 -4.26 -16.98 -10.60
CA ALA A 39 -3.58 -17.84 -9.63
C ALA A 39 -2.57 -18.78 -10.30
N GLU A 40 -2.95 -19.42 -11.39
CA GLU A 40 -2.06 -20.29 -12.16
C GLU A 40 -0.82 -19.53 -12.68
N LYS A 41 -1.02 -18.33 -13.24
CA LYS A 41 0.06 -17.52 -13.80
C LYS A 41 1.07 -17.07 -12.75
N ILE A 42 0.64 -16.79 -11.54
CA ILE A 42 1.50 -16.40 -10.42
C ILE A 42 2.02 -17.59 -9.60
N GLY A 43 1.69 -18.82 -10.02
CA GLY A 43 2.15 -20.04 -9.34
C GLY A 43 1.54 -20.27 -7.96
N MET A 44 0.31 -19.81 -7.75
CA MET A 44 -0.42 -19.95 -6.49
C MET A 44 -1.71 -20.76 -6.68
N THR A 45 -2.24 -21.29 -5.58
CA THR A 45 -3.53 -21.94 -5.61
C THR A 45 -4.66 -20.93 -5.79
N LYS A 46 -5.73 -21.30 -6.47
CA LYS A 46 -6.93 -20.48 -6.56
C LYS A 46 -7.51 -20.15 -5.17
N ALA A 47 -7.39 -21.07 -4.22
CA ALA A 47 -7.84 -20.85 -2.85
C ALA A 47 -7.11 -19.67 -2.18
N ASN A 48 -5.79 -19.52 -2.40
CA ASN A 48 -5.03 -18.38 -1.88
C ASN A 48 -5.52 -17.06 -2.48
N VAL A 49 -5.74 -17.01 -3.79
CA VAL A 49 -6.23 -15.80 -4.46
C VAL A 49 -7.64 -15.44 -3.97
N TYR A 50 -8.55 -16.40 -3.90
CA TYR A 50 -9.89 -16.17 -3.34
C TYR A 50 -9.85 -15.70 -1.90
N HIS A 51 -8.91 -16.23 -1.10
CA HIS A 51 -8.73 -15.81 0.27
C HIS A 51 -8.35 -14.32 0.37
N TRP A 52 -7.43 -13.83 -0.49
CA TRP A 52 -7.09 -12.41 -0.53
C TRP A 52 -8.32 -11.53 -0.74
N PHE A 53 -9.14 -11.87 -1.71
CA PHE A 53 -10.39 -11.12 -1.99
C PHE A 53 -11.41 -11.24 -0.86
N LYS A 54 -11.50 -12.40 -0.22
CA LYS A 54 -12.41 -12.60 0.93
C LYS A 54 -12.05 -11.74 2.12
N VAL A 55 -10.77 -11.63 2.43
CA VAL A 55 -10.28 -10.82 3.55
C VAL A 55 -9.98 -9.37 3.15
N ASP A 56 -10.02 -9.09 1.86
CA ASP A 56 -9.76 -7.78 1.25
C ASP A 56 -8.37 -7.23 1.60
N ASP A 57 -7.38 -8.10 1.61
CA ASP A 57 -6.02 -7.75 2.00
C ASP A 57 -4.98 -8.73 1.44
N ILE A 58 -3.76 -8.22 1.26
CA ILE A 58 -2.59 -8.99 0.86
C ILE A 58 -1.33 -8.34 1.42
N GLN A 59 -0.34 -9.15 1.76
CA GLN A 59 0.95 -8.63 2.15
C GLN A 59 1.70 -8.06 0.94
N LEU A 60 2.33 -6.91 1.11
CA LEU A 60 3.02 -6.20 0.02
C LEU A 60 4.06 -7.06 -0.68
N THR A 61 4.88 -7.79 0.08
CA THR A 61 5.91 -8.67 -0.50
C THR A 61 5.31 -9.80 -1.33
N THR A 62 4.17 -10.34 -0.92
CA THR A 62 3.43 -11.35 -1.68
C THR A 62 2.88 -10.77 -2.98
N LEU A 63 2.34 -9.56 -2.93
CA LEU A 63 1.84 -8.84 -4.10
C LEU A 63 2.96 -8.57 -5.11
N HIS A 64 4.10 -8.05 -4.66
CA HIS A 64 5.26 -7.80 -5.52
C HIS A 64 5.77 -9.08 -6.19
N SER A 65 5.92 -10.16 -5.40
CA SER A 65 6.37 -11.46 -5.92
C SER A 65 5.41 -12.03 -6.96
N ALA A 66 4.10 -11.88 -6.74
CA ALA A 66 3.08 -12.35 -7.69
C ALA A 66 3.18 -11.58 -9.03
N PHE A 67 3.31 -10.27 -8.98
CA PHE A 67 3.40 -9.44 -10.19
C PHE A 67 4.71 -9.63 -10.95
N GLU A 68 5.83 -9.81 -10.25
CA GLU A 68 7.12 -10.13 -10.89
C GLU A 68 7.05 -11.38 -11.75
N LYS A 69 6.34 -12.40 -11.31
CA LYS A 69 6.17 -13.66 -12.06
C LYS A 69 5.46 -13.50 -13.40
N ILE A 70 4.66 -12.46 -13.55
CA ILE A 70 3.94 -12.16 -14.79
C ILE A 70 4.54 -10.97 -15.55
N GLY A 71 5.72 -10.48 -15.11
CA GLY A 71 6.46 -9.42 -15.78
C GLY A 71 5.92 -8.01 -15.53
N TYR A 72 5.19 -7.79 -14.46
CA TYR A 72 4.64 -6.50 -14.07
C TYR A 72 5.21 -6.02 -12.74
N HIS A 73 5.16 -4.71 -12.53
CA HIS A 73 5.48 -4.08 -11.26
C HIS A 73 4.26 -3.34 -10.73
N VAL A 74 4.08 -3.37 -9.40
CA VAL A 74 3.10 -2.56 -8.69
C VAL A 74 3.86 -1.51 -7.89
N GLU A 75 3.57 -0.26 -8.14
CA GLU A 75 4.14 0.86 -7.38
C GLU A 75 3.05 1.55 -6.57
N PHE A 76 3.37 1.80 -5.32
CA PHE A 76 2.55 2.60 -4.43
C PHE A 76 3.19 3.96 -4.23
N SER A 77 2.37 4.99 -4.19
CA SER A 77 2.78 6.32 -3.75
C SER A 77 1.71 6.92 -2.85
N MET A 78 2.14 7.77 -1.92
CA MET A 78 1.26 8.43 -0.99
C MET A 78 1.72 9.88 -0.81
N GLU A 79 0.82 10.82 -1.04
CA GLU A 79 1.11 12.23 -0.99
C GLU A 79 -0.10 13.04 -0.53
N MET A 80 0.13 14.20 0.08
CA MET A 80 -0.94 15.11 0.40
C MET A 80 -1.54 15.67 -0.88
N PRO A 81 -2.89 15.79 -0.96
CA PRO A 81 -3.52 16.45 -2.10
C PRO A 81 -3.06 17.90 -2.17
N LYS A 82 -2.73 18.36 -3.38
CA LYS A 82 -2.37 19.78 -3.60
C LYS A 82 -3.60 20.63 -3.34
N SER A 83 -3.46 21.67 -2.49
CA SER A 83 -4.48 22.71 -2.39
C SER A 83 -4.48 23.52 -3.67
N ASN A 84 -5.66 23.96 -4.13
CA ASN A 84 -5.77 24.79 -5.33
C ASN A 84 -5.12 26.17 -5.19
N ASP A 85 -4.64 26.51 -3.99
CA ASP A 85 -4.01 27.81 -3.65
C ASP A 85 -2.47 27.75 -3.63
N ASP A 86 -1.88 26.57 -3.77
CA ASP A 86 -0.44 26.47 -3.91
C ASP A 86 -0.04 26.79 -5.34
N GLU A 87 0.22 28.08 -5.59
CA GLU A 87 1.02 28.51 -6.74
C GLU A 87 2.28 27.64 -6.76
N ILE A 88 2.43 26.93 -7.86
CA ILE A 88 3.50 25.99 -8.14
C ILE A 88 4.83 26.75 -8.04
N ILE A 89 5.50 26.68 -6.91
CA ILE A 89 6.95 26.77 -6.92
C ILE A 89 7.41 25.42 -7.46
N ASN A 90 7.50 25.33 -8.79
CA ASN A 90 8.23 24.26 -9.44
C ASN A 90 9.69 24.42 -9.05
N ILE A 91 10.06 23.89 -7.91
CA ILE A 91 11.43 23.49 -7.68
C ILE A 91 11.50 22.17 -8.48
N GLU A 92 11.93 22.27 -9.72
CA GLU A 92 12.49 21.14 -10.43
C GLU A 92 13.71 20.70 -9.62
N LEU A 93 13.49 19.81 -8.66
CA LEU A 93 14.56 19.02 -8.09
C LEU A 93 15.05 18.17 -9.25
N ASP A 94 16.22 18.48 -9.73
CA ASP A 94 16.90 17.71 -10.76
C ASP A 94 16.94 16.26 -10.27
N GLU A 95 16.36 15.32 -11.03
CA GLU A 95 16.32 13.88 -10.70
C GLU A 95 17.71 13.31 -10.42
N LYS A 96 18.77 14.06 -10.74
CA LYS A 96 20.17 13.73 -10.48
C LYS A 96 20.60 13.81 -9.03
N ASP A 97 19.85 14.51 -8.16
CA ASP A 97 20.20 14.69 -6.75
C ASP A 97 19.64 13.60 -5.83
N ILE A 98 18.90 12.63 -6.37
CA ILE A 98 18.35 11.50 -5.61
C ILE A 98 18.95 10.19 -6.09
N VAL A 99 20.26 10.16 -6.31
CA VAL A 99 20.97 8.89 -6.46
C VAL A 99 21.46 8.47 -5.08
N THR A 100 20.58 7.83 -4.31
CA THR A 100 21.04 6.96 -3.25
C THR A 100 21.37 5.61 -3.89
N ASP A 101 22.61 5.19 -3.85
CA ASP A 101 23.07 3.86 -4.27
C ASP A 101 22.48 2.70 -3.45
N SER A 102 21.51 2.99 -2.59
CA SER A 102 20.81 2.01 -1.80
C SER A 102 19.68 1.38 -2.60
N PRO A 103 19.55 0.06 -2.60
CA PRO A 103 18.43 -0.59 -3.27
C PRO A 103 17.11 -0.05 -2.72
N LYS A 104 16.20 0.32 -3.62
CA LYS A 104 14.89 0.85 -3.26
C LYS A 104 14.11 -0.20 -2.47
N ARG A 105 13.73 0.13 -1.24
CA ARG A 105 12.91 -0.74 -0.40
C ARG A 105 11.43 -0.56 -0.68
N ASN A 106 10.63 -1.60 -0.45
CA ASN A 106 9.19 -1.60 -0.75
C ASN A 106 8.43 -0.51 0.01
N LEU A 107 8.85 -0.18 1.24
CA LEU A 107 8.20 0.81 2.09
C LEU A 107 8.84 2.20 2.06
N ASP A 108 9.76 2.46 1.15
CA ASP A 108 10.38 3.78 1.04
C ASP A 108 9.37 4.88 0.72
N PHE A 109 8.36 4.59 -0.10
CA PHE A 109 7.28 5.54 -0.38
C PHE A 109 6.53 5.96 0.88
N LEU A 110 6.26 5.02 1.78
CA LEU A 110 5.56 5.27 3.03
C LEU A 110 6.44 6.05 4.02
N ARG A 111 7.70 5.66 4.15
CA ARG A 111 8.67 6.38 4.99
C ARG A 111 8.81 7.82 4.57
N ARG A 112 8.96 8.06 3.26
CA ARG A 112 9.04 9.41 2.70
C ARG A 112 7.75 10.20 2.95
N ALA A 113 6.59 9.60 2.70
CA ALA A 113 5.30 10.26 2.92
C ALA A 113 5.11 10.71 4.38
N LEU A 114 5.48 9.87 5.33
CA LEU A 114 5.42 10.22 6.76
C LEU A 114 6.41 11.33 7.11
N TYR A 115 7.64 11.24 6.61
CA TYR A 115 8.69 12.23 6.86
C TYR A 115 8.34 13.61 6.27
N ASP A 116 7.94 13.66 5.00
CA ASP A 116 7.62 14.89 4.28
C ASP A 116 6.41 15.64 4.88
N ASN A 117 5.56 14.94 5.60
CA ASN A 117 4.36 15.50 6.24
C ASN A 117 4.47 15.60 7.77
N ASP A 118 5.67 15.45 8.33
CA ASP A 118 5.93 15.53 9.78
C ASP A 118 5.03 14.61 10.61
N ILE A 119 4.75 13.42 10.11
CA ILE A 119 3.91 12.45 10.80
C ILE A 119 4.78 11.56 11.69
N ASP A 120 4.65 11.75 12.98
CA ASP A 120 5.33 10.92 13.98
C ASP A 120 4.75 9.51 14.04
N GLN A 121 5.62 8.50 14.16
CA GLN A 121 5.21 7.09 14.22
C GLN A 121 4.36 6.77 15.45
N HIS A 122 4.61 7.39 16.59
CA HIS A 122 3.80 7.19 17.81
C HIS A 122 2.39 7.73 17.63
N VAL A 123 2.24 8.90 17.02
CA VAL A 123 0.94 9.48 16.69
C VAL A 123 0.19 8.60 15.69
N LEU A 124 0.88 8.13 14.67
CA LEU A 124 0.30 7.22 13.68
C LEU A 124 -0.16 5.91 14.31
N ALA A 125 0.68 5.29 15.14
CA ALA A 125 0.34 4.05 15.84
C ALA A 125 -0.92 4.21 16.69
N LYS A 126 -1.03 5.32 17.42
CA LYS A 126 -2.22 5.63 18.22
C LYS A 126 -3.48 5.76 17.36
N LYS A 127 -3.39 6.44 16.22
CA LYS A 127 -4.51 6.57 15.28
C LYS A 127 -4.93 5.23 14.67
N LEU A 128 -3.95 4.39 14.35
CA LEU A 128 -4.19 3.05 13.79
C LEU A 128 -4.59 2.01 14.85
N LYS A 129 -4.51 2.36 16.15
CA LYS A 129 -4.76 1.46 17.30
C LYS A 129 -3.86 0.22 17.27
N ILE A 130 -2.59 0.44 16.99
CA ILE A 130 -1.54 -0.58 17.00
C ILE A 130 -0.36 -0.11 17.83
N ASP A 131 0.53 -1.04 18.17
CA ASP A 131 1.76 -0.70 18.88
C ASP A 131 2.77 -0.05 17.92
N VAL A 132 3.56 0.90 18.42
CA VAL A 132 4.59 1.57 17.63
C VAL A 132 5.66 0.57 17.14
N GLU A 133 5.93 -0.47 17.90
CA GLU A 133 6.82 -1.57 17.53
C GLU A 133 6.35 -2.30 16.27
N THR A 134 5.04 -2.31 16.00
CA THR A 134 4.49 -2.86 14.76
C THR A 134 4.94 -2.03 13.55
N ILE A 135 4.94 -0.70 13.66
CA ILE A 135 5.43 0.19 12.62
C ILE A 135 6.94 0.03 12.43
N ASP A 136 7.70 -0.04 13.51
CA ASP A 136 9.14 -0.33 13.46
C ASP A 136 9.42 -1.66 12.77
N TYR A 137 8.61 -2.66 13.03
CA TYR A 137 8.70 -3.97 12.38
C TYR A 137 8.51 -3.86 10.87
N TRP A 138 7.52 -3.09 10.40
CA TRP A 138 7.30 -2.89 8.97
C TRP A 138 8.55 -2.34 8.27
N PHE A 139 9.12 -1.28 8.81
CA PHE A 139 10.30 -0.64 8.21
C PHE A 139 11.57 -1.47 8.34
N ARG A 140 11.73 -2.18 9.45
CA ARG A 140 12.88 -3.06 9.66
C ARG A 140 12.90 -4.25 8.72
N HIS A 141 11.75 -4.86 8.50
CA HIS A 141 11.59 -6.06 7.67
C HIS A 141 11.08 -5.78 6.26
N ASP A 142 10.81 -4.52 5.95
CA ASP A 142 10.26 -4.09 4.65
C ASP A 142 8.98 -4.83 4.26
N LYS A 143 8.10 -5.06 5.23
CA LYS A 143 6.86 -5.85 5.12
C LYS A 143 5.69 -5.13 5.74
N CYS A 144 4.56 -5.10 5.03
CA CYS A 144 3.31 -4.57 5.53
C CYS A 144 2.14 -5.14 4.73
N TYR A 145 0.99 -5.31 5.36
CA TYR A 145 -0.26 -5.54 4.65
C TYR A 145 -0.75 -4.25 3.98
N ILE A 146 -1.20 -4.33 2.75
CA ILE A 146 -1.61 -3.15 1.97
C ILE A 146 -2.83 -2.44 2.57
N SER A 147 -3.67 -3.13 3.35
CA SER A 147 -4.78 -2.52 4.07
C SER A 147 -4.36 -1.37 5.00
N TYR A 148 -3.14 -1.43 5.55
CA TYR A 148 -2.58 -0.33 6.33
C TYR A 148 -2.34 0.93 5.49
N PHE A 149 -1.97 0.80 4.22
CA PHE A 149 -1.77 1.96 3.35
C PHE A 149 -3.07 2.73 3.13
N PHE A 150 -4.18 2.02 2.90
CA PHE A 150 -5.50 2.64 2.77
C PHE A 150 -5.94 3.31 4.07
N LEU A 151 -5.67 2.68 5.20
CA LEU A 151 -6.02 3.20 6.52
C LEU A 151 -5.18 4.44 6.87
N ILE A 152 -3.89 4.42 6.59
CA ILE A 152 -3.00 5.58 6.78
C ILE A 152 -3.45 6.74 5.90
N ALA A 153 -3.76 6.50 4.63
CA ALA A 153 -4.27 7.51 3.71
C ALA A 153 -5.56 8.15 4.26
N LYS A 154 -6.47 7.35 4.79
CA LYS A 154 -7.70 7.83 5.40
C LYS A 154 -7.46 8.72 6.61
N TYR A 155 -6.60 8.31 7.55
CA TYR A 155 -6.37 9.06 8.79
C TYR A 155 -5.49 10.30 8.61
N THR A 156 -4.63 10.33 7.62
CA THR A 156 -3.73 11.46 7.34
C THR A 156 -4.29 12.43 6.30
N GLY A 157 -5.32 12.05 5.56
CA GLY A 157 -5.82 12.81 4.42
C GLY A 157 -4.95 12.70 3.17
N MET A 158 -3.90 11.88 3.20
CA MET A 158 -3.05 11.63 2.03
C MET A 158 -3.79 10.83 0.96
N LYS A 159 -3.40 11.04 -0.29
CA LYS A 159 -3.89 10.29 -1.44
C LYS A 159 -2.96 9.12 -1.74
N LEU A 160 -3.49 7.90 -1.71
CA LEU A 160 -2.80 6.69 -2.13
C LEU A 160 -3.01 6.48 -3.63
N LYS A 161 -1.91 6.31 -4.36
CA LYS A 161 -1.90 5.91 -5.77
C LYS A 161 -1.27 4.55 -5.92
N ILE A 162 -1.78 3.77 -6.86
CA ILE A 162 -1.31 2.42 -7.17
C ILE A 162 -1.03 2.34 -8.66
#